data_6bd32d996bfb59f633c20cf7f15d8728
#
_entry.id   6bd32d996bfb59f633c20cf7f15d8728
#
_cell.length_a   1.000
_cell.length_b   1.000
_cell.length_c   1.000
_cell.angle_alpha   90.00
_cell.angle_beta   90.00
_cell.angle_gamma   90.00
#
_symmetry.space_group_name_H-M   'P 1'
#
loop_
_entity.id
_entity.type
_entity.pdbx_description
1 polymer ?
#
loop_
_entity_poly.entity_id
_entity_poly.type
_entity_poly.pdbx_seq_one_letter_code
_entity_poly.pdbx_strand_id
1 'polypeptide(L)'
;MLGAAIQSWDEKGQDIKGETGELVITEPLPSMPLFFWGDKNFEKYHDSYFEKNKGVWTHGDWILIDDKRGILMQGRSDATLNRNGIRIGTSEIYSALDSILEIKDSMIVDLNFGSNSKLVLFIETESELNAEFKNTIIKKIKSECSPRHTPNLIFTISQIPYTISGKKMEIPLKKILLGQNVNDVISKGAMRNPECIDDYLVIRNQYLKSLDL
;
A
#
# COMPACT_ATOMS: atom_id res chain seq x y z
N MET A 1 0.29 7.54 -21.55
CA MET A 1 0.85 8.90 -21.71
C MET A 1 1.66 8.89 -22.98
N LEU A 2 1.34 9.74 -23.95
CA LEU A 2 2.11 9.82 -25.20
C LEU A 2 3.53 10.33 -24.88
N GLY A 3 4.56 9.69 -25.45
CA GLY A 3 5.95 10.09 -25.30
C GLY A 3 6.67 9.56 -24.03
N ALA A 4 6.02 8.77 -23.19
CA ALA A 4 6.69 8.13 -22.06
C ALA A 4 7.12 6.70 -22.46
N ALA A 5 8.40 6.37 -22.27
CA ALA A 5 8.95 5.03 -22.50
C ALA A 5 8.66 4.12 -21.28
N ILE A 6 7.38 3.77 -21.13
CA ILE A 6 6.90 2.91 -20.04
C ILE A 6 7.04 1.44 -20.42
N GLN A 7 7.59 0.65 -19.50
CA GLN A 7 7.66 -0.80 -19.59
C GLN A 7 7.15 -1.44 -18.29
N SER A 8 6.74 -2.70 -18.38
CA SER A 8 6.40 -3.57 -17.26
C SER A 8 7.54 -4.56 -17.06
N TRP A 9 8.28 -4.45 -15.95
CA TRP A 9 9.44 -5.30 -15.71
C TRP A 9 9.17 -6.39 -14.68
N ASP A 10 9.68 -7.59 -14.95
CA ASP A 10 9.74 -8.68 -13.99
C ASP A 10 10.85 -8.46 -12.93
N GLU A 11 11.01 -9.40 -12.01
CA GLU A 11 12.05 -9.34 -10.96
C GLU A 11 13.48 -9.39 -11.51
N LYS A 12 13.67 -9.86 -12.75
CA LYS A 12 14.97 -9.95 -13.43
C LYS A 12 15.28 -8.70 -14.26
N GLY A 13 14.38 -7.71 -14.27
CA GLY A 13 14.52 -6.48 -15.05
C GLY A 13 14.23 -6.67 -16.54
N GLN A 14 13.40 -7.66 -16.91
CA GLN A 14 13.01 -7.91 -18.29
C GLN A 14 11.61 -7.35 -18.57
N ASP A 15 11.44 -6.72 -19.74
CA ASP A 15 10.12 -6.23 -20.20
C ASP A 15 9.18 -7.41 -20.45
N ILE A 16 8.02 -7.38 -19.80
CA ILE A 16 6.98 -8.41 -19.91
C ILE A 16 5.66 -7.81 -20.37
N LYS A 17 4.84 -8.62 -21.09
CA LYS A 17 3.50 -8.23 -21.54
C LYS A 17 2.49 -9.30 -21.17
N GLY A 18 1.24 -8.87 -20.93
CA GLY A 18 0.18 -9.78 -20.53
C GLY A 18 0.27 -10.25 -19.07
N GLU A 19 1.32 -9.87 -18.37
CA GLU A 19 1.55 -10.18 -16.97
C GLU A 19 1.84 -8.91 -16.16
N THR A 20 1.58 -8.96 -14.85
CA THR A 20 1.84 -7.84 -13.95
C THR A 20 3.32 -7.72 -13.63
N GLY A 21 3.89 -6.54 -13.86
CA GLY A 21 5.28 -6.21 -13.53
C GLY A 21 5.42 -4.81 -12.94
N GLU A 22 6.64 -4.47 -12.53
CA GLU A 22 6.99 -3.15 -12.01
C GLU A 22 6.93 -2.12 -13.13
N LEU A 23 6.24 -1.00 -12.90
CA LEU A 23 6.27 0.15 -13.79
C LEU A 23 7.65 0.78 -13.76
N VAL A 24 8.32 0.75 -14.90
CA VAL A 24 9.57 1.48 -15.09
C VAL A 24 9.46 2.46 -16.26
N ILE A 25 10.29 3.52 -16.19
CA ILE A 25 10.41 4.50 -17.26
C ILE A 25 11.86 4.48 -17.71
N THR A 26 12.08 4.02 -18.93
CA THR A 26 13.43 3.73 -19.45
C THR A 26 14.10 4.94 -20.11
N GLU A 27 13.34 6.00 -20.38
CA GLU A 27 13.85 7.25 -20.95
C GLU A 27 13.44 8.44 -20.07
N PRO A 28 14.28 9.49 -19.95
CA PRO A 28 13.96 10.66 -19.16
C PRO A 28 12.69 11.37 -19.61
N LEU A 29 11.91 11.86 -18.64
CA LEU A 29 10.72 12.68 -18.89
C LEU A 29 10.90 14.09 -18.33
N PRO A 30 10.34 15.12 -19.01
CA PRO A 30 10.37 16.50 -18.51
C PRO A 30 9.68 16.70 -17.14
N SER A 31 8.77 15.76 -16.77
CA SER A 31 8.05 15.78 -15.49
C SER A 31 8.81 15.15 -14.33
N MET A 32 9.95 14.51 -14.58
CA MET A 32 10.80 13.98 -13.51
C MET A 32 11.37 15.12 -12.67
N PRO A 33 11.34 15.02 -11.32
CA PRO A 33 11.98 16.02 -10.47
C PRO A 33 13.50 16.04 -10.72
N LEU A 34 14.08 17.23 -10.65
CA LEU A 34 15.54 17.40 -10.79
C LEU A 34 16.28 16.97 -9.52
N PHE A 35 15.66 17.19 -8.36
CA PHE A 35 16.19 16.84 -7.04
C PHE A 35 15.08 16.94 -5.98
N PHE A 36 15.34 16.44 -4.79
CA PHE A 36 14.47 16.66 -3.63
C PHE A 36 14.97 17.84 -2.79
N TRP A 37 14.04 18.59 -2.21
CA TRP A 37 14.39 19.69 -1.33
C TRP A 37 15.20 19.18 -0.13
N GLY A 38 16.38 19.82 0.09
CA GLY A 38 17.29 19.45 1.18
C GLY A 38 18.11 18.17 0.96
N ASP A 39 18.01 17.54 -0.19
CA ASP A 39 18.79 16.35 -0.57
C ASP A 39 20.11 16.80 -1.24
N LYS A 40 21.13 17.04 -0.41
CA LYS A 40 22.39 17.64 -0.87
C LYS A 40 23.21 16.78 -1.82
N ASN A 41 23.13 15.45 -1.69
CA ASN A 41 23.92 14.48 -2.44
C ASN A 41 23.08 13.64 -3.40
N PHE A 42 21.81 13.99 -3.60
CA PHE A 42 20.84 13.21 -4.40
C PHE A 42 20.62 11.79 -3.86
N GLU A 43 20.98 11.48 -2.62
CA GLU A 43 20.86 10.16 -2.02
C GLU A 43 19.39 9.73 -1.93
N LYS A 44 18.54 10.59 -1.37
CA LYS A 44 17.09 10.30 -1.25
C LYS A 44 16.40 10.17 -2.61
N TYR A 45 16.83 11.00 -3.58
CA TYR A 45 16.31 10.95 -4.94
C TYR A 45 16.70 9.63 -5.62
N HIS A 46 17.97 9.25 -5.50
CA HIS A 46 18.49 8.00 -6.04
C HIS A 46 17.83 6.78 -5.40
N ASP A 47 17.77 6.74 -4.08
CA ASP A 47 17.14 5.64 -3.33
C ASP A 47 15.65 5.47 -3.66
N SER A 48 14.96 6.60 -3.90
CA SER A 48 13.53 6.56 -4.21
C SER A 48 13.20 5.95 -5.57
N TYR A 49 14.07 6.15 -6.57
CA TYR A 49 13.71 5.83 -7.96
C TYR A 49 14.70 4.94 -8.69
N PHE A 50 15.96 4.85 -8.25
CA PHE A 50 17.03 4.18 -8.99
C PHE A 50 17.77 3.09 -8.21
N GLU A 51 17.44 2.88 -6.92
CA GLU A 51 18.09 1.85 -6.09
C GLU A 51 17.78 0.46 -6.63
N LYS A 52 16.52 0.17 -6.94
CA LYS A 52 16.07 -1.15 -7.39
C LYS A 52 16.59 -1.50 -8.78
N ASN A 53 16.52 -0.57 -9.72
CA ASN A 53 16.97 -0.73 -11.10
C ASN A 53 17.94 0.39 -11.45
N LYS A 54 19.24 0.10 -11.46
CA LYS A 54 20.28 1.10 -11.71
C LYS A 54 20.09 1.81 -13.06
N GLY A 55 19.96 3.13 -13.03
CA GLY A 55 19.81 3.96 -14.22
C GLY A 55 18.42 3.93 -14.87
N VAL A 56 17.45 3.22 -14.28
CA VAL A 56 16.07 3.16 -14.77
C VAL A 56 15.12 3.61 -13.69
N TRP A 57 14.27 4.58 -14.01
CA TRP A 57 13.25 5.08 -13.08
C TRP A 57 12.26 3.99 -12.71
N THR A 58 12.27 3.57 -11.46
CA THR A 58 11.30 2.64 -10.88
C THR A 58 10.20 3.45 -10.20
N HIS A 59 8.96 3.35 -10.71
CA HIS A 59 7.86 4.22 -10.26
C HIS A 59 7.26 3.79 -8.92
N GLY A 60 7.37 2.51 -8.59
CA GLY A 60 6.77 1.95 -7.39
C GLY A 60 5.29 1.57 -7.56
N ASP A 61 4.89 1.25 -8.78
CA ASP A 61 3.55 0.77 -9.12
C ASP A 61 3.60 -0.51 -9.92
N TRP A 62 2.61 -1.39 -9.69
CA TRP A 62 2.37 -2.55 -10.52
C TRP A 62 1.50 -2.18 -11.70
N ILE A 63 1.91 -2.63 -12.89
CA ILE A 63 1.12 -2.47 -14.12
C ILE A 63 1.05 -3.78 -14.89
N LEU A 64 -0.02 -3.93 -15.67
CA LEU A 64 -0.13 -4.91 -16.73
C LEU A 64 -0.22 -4.16 -18.06
N ILE A 65 0.63 -4.50 -19.02
CA ILE A 65 0.56 -3.97 -20.39
C ILE A 65 -0.02 -5.08 -21.27
N ASP A 66 -1.19 -4.83 -21.87
CA ASP A 66 -1.84 -5.77 -22.77
C ASP A 66 -1.22 -5.75 -24.17
N ASP A 67 -1.64 -6.68 -25.02
CA ASP A 67 -1.18 -6.80 -26.43
C ASP A 67 -1.52 -5.58 -27.29
N LYS A 68 -2.51 -4.78 -26.87
CA LYS A 68 -2.93 -3.54 -27.55
C LYS A 68 -2.22 -2.30 -26.99
N ARG A 69 -1.25 -2.50 -26.10
CA ARG A 69 -0.54 -1.45 -25.35
C ARG A 69 -1.44 -0.66 -24.38
N GLY A 70 -2.56 -1.23 -23.96
CA GLY A 70 -3.34 -0.73 -22.84
C GLY A 70 -2.58 -0.96 -21.55
N ILE A 71 -2.63 0.01 -20.63
CA ILE A 71 -1.97 -0.08 -19.33
C ILE A 71 -3.05 -0.16 -18.27
N LEU A 72 -3.05 -1.26 -17.51
CA LEU A 72 -3.89 -1.44 -16.34
C LEU A 72 -3.03 -1.26 -15.08
N MET A 73 -3.39 -0.28 -14.25
CA MET A 73 -2.74 -0.06 -12.95
C MET A 73 -3.23 -1.12 -11.97
N GLN A 74 -2.29 -1.83 -11.33
CA GLN A 74 -2.56 -2.90 -10.37
C GLN A 74 -2.32 -2.47 -8.91
N GLY A 75 -1.96 -1.21 -8.69
CA GLY A 75 -1.68 -0.64 -7.37
C GLY A 75 -0.19 -0.41 -7.12
N ARG A 76 0.13 -0.05 -5.87
CA ARG A 76 1.51 0.27 -5.47
C ARG A 76 2.35 -1.01 -5.30
N SER A 77 3.56 -1.03 -5.85
CA SER A 77 4.50 -2.15 -5.66
C SER A 77 5.15 -2.12 -4.27
N ASP A 78 5.33 -0.93 -3.71
CA ASP A 78 5.85 -0.71 -2.36
C ASP A 78 4.81 -0.92 -1.24
N ALA A 79 3.50 -0.80 -1.57
CA ALA A 79 2.40 -1.13 -0.68
C ALA A 79 1.84 -2.55 -0.88
N THR A 80 2.45 -3.33 -1.79
CA THR A 80 2.02 -4.69 -2.08
C THR A 80 2.17 -5.58 -0.84
N LEU A 81 1.08 -6.24 -0.51
CA LEU A 81 1.04 -7.22 0.57
C LEU A 81 1.76 -8.49 0.10
N ASN A 82 2.67 -9.00 0.91
CA ASN A 82 3.36 -10.25 0.60
C ASN A 82 2.90 -11.34 1.56
N ARG A 83 2.10 -12.28 1.05
CA ARG A 83 1.63 -13.41 1.85
C ARG A 83 2.17 -14.73 1.29
N ASN A 84 3.13 -15.32 2.00
CA ASN A 84 3.76 -16.59 1.61
C ASN A 84 4.34 -16.57 0.17
N GLY A 85 5.01 -15.48 -0.21
CA GLY A 85 5.59 -15.30 -1.53
C GLY A 85 4.60 -14.88 -2.63
N ILE A 86 3.33 -14.69 -2.31
CA ILE A 86 2.32 -14.21 -3.26
C ILE A 86 2.06 -12.75 -2.99
N ARG A 87 2.16 -11.96 -4.03
CA ARG A 87 1.87 -10.53 -4.02
C ARG A 87 0.36 -10.31 -4.16
N ILE A 88 -0.19 -9.48 -3.26
CA ILE A 88 -1.61 -9.15 -3.19
C ILE A 88 -1.73 -7.63 -3.31
N GLY A 89 -2.49 -7.16 -4.29
CA GLY A 89 -2.81 -5.75 -4.46
C GLY A 89 -3.81 -5.28 -3.40
N THR A 90 -3.54 -4.14 -2.75
CA THR A 90 -4.49 -3.55 -1.79
C THR A 90 -5.78 -3.10 -2.46
N SER A 91 -5.69 -2.64 -3.71
CA SER A 91 -6.84 -2.17 -4.50
C SER A 91 -7.92 -3.23 -4.72
N GLU A 92 -7.57 -4.50 -4.87
CA GLU A 92 -8.52 -5.59 -5.04
C GLU A 92 -9.38 -5.76 -3.77
N ILE A 93 -8.74 -5.66 -2.60
CA ILE A 93 -9.43 -5.74 -1.30
C ILE A 93 -10.35 -4.54 -1.11
N TYR A 94 -9.90 -3.33 -1.46
CA TYR A 94 -10.73 -2.14 -1.35
C TYR A 94 -11.96 -2.23 -2.25
N SER A 95 -11.80 -2.64 -3.50
CA SER A 95 -12.93 -2.83 -4.43
C SER A 95 -13.94 -3.86 -3.92
N ALA A 96 -13.47 -4.95 -3.29
CA ALA A 96 -14.36 -5.93 -2.66
C ALA A 96 -15.16 -5.33 -1.49
N LEU A 97 -14.56 -4.42 -0.73
CA LEU A 97 -15.19 -3.78 0.44
C LEU A 97 -16.14 -2.63 0.07
N ASP A 98 -15.92 -1.95 -1.06
CA ASP A 98 -16.73 -0.81 -1.53
C ASP A 98 -18.23 -1.14 -1.66
N SER A 99 -18.57 -2.41 -1.82
CA SER A 99 -19.97 -2.87 -1.91
C SER A 99 -20.65 -3.13 -0.55
N ILE A 100 -19.91 -3.02 0.57
CA ILE A 100 -20.44 -3.17 1.92
C ILE A 100 -20.82 -1.77 2.42
N LEU A 101 -22.13 -1.47 2.44
CA LEU A 101 -22.64 -0.12 2.74
C LEU A 101 -22.28 0.39 4.14
N GLU A 102 -22.06 -0.51 5.08
CA GLU A 102 -21.65 -0.19 6.45
C GLU A 102 -20.22 0.26 6.58
N ILE A 103 -19.38 0.03 5.56
CA ILE A 103 -17.98 0.45 5.54
C ILE A 103 -17.87 1.77 4.77
N LYS A 104 -17.51 2.86 5.48
CA LYS A 104 -17.28 4.16 4.86
C LYS A 104 -15.95 4.22 4.13
N ASP A 105 -14.93 3.62 4.73
CA ASP A 105 -13.58 3.55 4.18
C ASP A 105 -12.79 2.40 4.81
N SER A 106 -11.68 2.00 4.18
CA SER A 106 -10.86 0.91 4.66
C SER A 106 -9.38 1.11 4.34
N MET A 107 -8.51 0.53 5.15
CA MET A 107 -7.07 0.45 4.90
C MET A 107 -6.54 -0.91 5.33
N ILE A 108 -5.73 -1.53 4.48
CA ILE A 108 -5.11 -2.80 4.79
C ILE A 108 -3.60 -2.67 4.77
N VAL A 109 -2.94 -3.27 5.75
CA VAL A 109 -1.48 -3.29 5.85
C VAL A 109 -0.99 -4.69 6.18
N ASP A 110 0.18 -5.03 5.66
CA ASP A 110 0.89 -6.26 5.95
C ASP A 110 1.98 -5.98 6.99
N LEU A 111 1.81 -6.52 8.19
CA LEU A 111 2.77 -6.37 9.29
C LEU A 111 3.63 -7.62 9.37
N ASN A 112 4.93 -7.45 9.10
CA ASN A 112 5.92 -8.52 9.15
C ASN A 112 6.62 -8.50 10.51
N PHE A 113 6.42 -9.56 11.30
CA PHE A 113 7.07 -9.82 12.57
C PHE A 113 8.02 -11.01 12.41
N GLY A 114 9.26 -10.76 12.00
CA GLY A 114 10.23 -11.82 11.71
C GLY A 114 9.75 -12.77 10.60
N SER A 115 9.52 -14.03 10.94
CA SER A 115 8.99 -15.04 9.99
C SER A 115 7.47 -15.02 9.81
N ASN A 116 6.74 -14.24 10.64
CA ASN A 116 5.29 -14.18 10.63
C ASN A 116 4.80 -12.87 9.97
N SER A 117 3.92 -13.00 8.99
CA SER A 117 3.20 -11.88 8.39
C SER A 117 1.74 -11.89 8.81
N LYS A 118 1.22 -10.74 9.21
CA LYS A 118 -0.19 -10.54 9.56
C LYS A 118 -0.81 -9.46 8.70
N LEU A 119 -1.87 -9.83 8.01
CA LEU A 119 -2.68 -8.90 7.24
C LEU A 119 -3.70 -8.26 8.18
N VAL A 120 -3.62 -6.95 8.35
CA VAL A 120 -4.45 -6.19 9.28
C VAL A 120 -5.30 -5.21 8.48
N LEU A 121 -6.62 -5.36 8.61
CA LEU A 121 -7.62 -4.49 8.00
C LEU A 121 -8.16 -3.51 9.04
N PHE A 122 -8.11 -2.24 8.71
CA PHE A 122 -8.76 -1.15 9.43
C PHE A 122 -9.98 -0.70 8.64
N ILE A 123 -11.11 -0.51 9.30
CA ILE A 123 -12.35 -0.05 8.67
C ILE A 123 -12.90 1.16 9.42
N GLU A 124 -13.37 2.13 8.66
CA GLU A 124 -14.19 3.24 9.16
C GLU A 124 -15.64 2.86 9.03
N THR A 125 -16.33 2.71 10.15
CA THR A 125 -17.73 2.28 10.21
C THR A 125 -18.41 2.80 11.49
N GLU A 126 -19.71 3.03 11.44
CA GLU A 126 -20.55 3.30 12.61
C GLU A 126 -21.19 2.03 13.17
N SER A 127 -21.11 0.93 12.42
CA SER A 127 -21.67 -0.35 12.83
C SER A 127 -20.76 -1.07 13.83
N GLU A 128 -21.34 -1.78 14.78
CA GLU A 128 -20.58 -2.60 15.71
C GLU A 128 -19.87 -3.75 14.97
N LEU A 129 -18.56 -3.87 15.19
CA LEU A 129 -17.75 -4.94 14.60
C LEU A 129 -17.93 -6.26 15.35
N ASN A 130 -19.14 -6.80 15.31
CA ASN A 130 -19.49 -8.10 15.88
C ASN A 130 -19.01 -9.27 15.00
N ALA A 131 -19.21 -10.51 15.46
CA ALA A 131 -18.76 -11.72 14.76
C ALA A 131 -19.43 -11.89 13.38
N GLU A 132 -20.70 -11.50 13.25
CA GLU A 132 -21.46 -11.59 12.01
C GLU A 132 -20.91 -10.64 10.96
N PHE A 133 -20.66 -9.37 11.33
CA PHE A 133 -20.10 -8.38 10.43
C PHE A 133 -18.68 -8.75 9.99
N LYS A 134 -17.83 -9.23 10.90
CA LYS A 134 -16.50 -9.78 10.54
C LYS A 134 -16.62 -10.91 9.53
N ASN A 135 -17.56 -11.85 9.73
CA ASN A 135 -17.78 -12.94 8.79
C ASN A 135 -18.27 -12.47 7.42
N THR A 136 -19.09 -11.44 7.37
CA THR A 136 -19.54 -10.81 6.12
C THR A 136 -18.37 -10.24 5.33
N ILE A 137 -17.51 -9.45 5.99
CA ILE A 137 -16.28 -8.91 5.40
C ILE A 137 -15.38 -10.03 4.86
N ILE A 138 -15.12 -11.06 5.68
CA ILE A 138 -14.27 -12.19 5.30
C ILE A 138 -14.84 -12.96 4.10
N LYS A 139 -16.14 -13.25 4.11
CA LYS A 139 -16.81 -13.94 3.00
C LYS A 139 -16.72 -13.13 1.72
N LYS A 140 -16.96 -11.82 1.79
CA LYS A 140 -16.92 -10.93 0.64
C LYS A 140 -15.52 -10.90 0.00
N ILE A 141 -14.47 -10.71 0.80
CA ILE A 141 -13.09 -10.74 0.31
C ILE A 141 -12.74 -12.09 -0.30
N LYS A 142 -13.14 -13.20 0.32
CA LYS A 142 -12.89 -14.54 -0.21
C LYS A 142 -13.58 -14.80 -1.54
N SER A 143 -14.80 -14.30 -1.72
CA SER A 143 -15.58 -14.54 -2.95
C SER A 143 -15.11 -13.68 -4.12
N GLU A 144 -14.68 -12.46 -3.89
CA GLU A 144 -14.30 -11.52 -4.96
C GLU A 144 -12.79 -11.52 -5.27
N CYS A 145 -11.96 -11.86 -4.28
CA CYS A 145 -10.54 -11.95 -4.47
C CYS A 145 -10.06 -13.41 -4.35
N SER A 146 -9.61 -13.81 -3.16
CA SER A 146 -9.27 -15.21 -2.84
C SER A 146 -9.12 -15.40 -1.32
N PRO A 147 -9.03 -16.65 -0.83
CA PRO A 147 -8.75 -16.91 0.59
C PRO A 147 -7.46 -16.26 1.11
N ARG A 148 -6.49 -15.98 0.23
CA ARG A 148 -5.20 -15.36 0.59
C ARG A 148 -5.32 -13.88 0.92
N HIS A 149 -6.35 -13.18 0.41
CA HIS A 149 -6.64 -11.78 0.67
C HIS A 149 -7.31 -11.56 2.04
N THR A 150 -7.70 -12.64 2.73
CA THR A 150 -8.43 -12.56 3.99
C THR A 150 -7.54 -11.98 5.09
N PRO A 151 -7.97 -10.89 5.77
CA PRO A 151 -7.22 -10.31 6.86
C PRO A 151 -7.15 -11.27 8.06
N ASN A 152 -6.03 -11.22 8.78
CA ASN A 152 -5.86 -11.94 10.04
C ASN A 152 -6.54 -11.21 11.20
N LEU A 153 -6.55 -9.88 11.15
CA LEU A 153 -7.12 -9.00 12.15
C LEU A 153 -7.96 -7.92 11.47
N ILE A 154 -9.08 -7.56 12.09
CA ILE A 154 -9.94 -6.47 11.65
C ILE A 154 -10.20 -5.57 12.83
N PHE A 155 -9.93 -4.26 12.67
CA PHE A 155 -10.17 -3.23 13.68
C PHE A 155 -11.06 -2.12 13.11
N THR A 156 -11.85 -1.52 13.99
CA THR A 156 -12.54 -0.26 13.70
C THR A 156 -11.68 0.93 14.13
N ILE A 157 -11.73 1.98 13.35
CA ILE A 157 -11.03 3.23 13.62
C ILE A 157 -11.93 4.42 13.29
N SER A 158 -11.62 5.58 13.82
CA SER A 158 -12.37 6.81 13.57
C SER A 158 -12.25 7.29 12.12
N GLN A 159 -11.05 7.26 11.57
CA GLN A 159 -10.75 7.70 10.21
C GLN A 159 -9.54 7.00 9.62
N ILE A 160 -9.55 6.80 8.30
CA ILE A 160 -8.39 6.38 7.53
C ILE A 160 -7.43 7.56 7.33
N PRO A 161 -6.10 7.42 7.56
CA PRO A 161 -5.15 8.49 7.36
C PRO A 161 -4.90 8.77 5.87
N TYR A 162 -5.01 10.05 5.51
CA TYR A 162 -4.79 10.54 4.16
C TYR A 162 -3.74 11.65 4.11
N THR A 163 -2.97 11.69 3.03
CA THR A 163 -2.19 12.88 2.68
C THR A 163 -3.12 14.04 2.31
N ILE A 164 -2.61 15.28 2.34
CA ILE A 164 -3.36 16.46 1.85
C ILE A 164 -3.82 16.25 0.39
N SER A 165 -3.04 15.54 -0.43
CA SER A 165 -3.40 15.23 -1.81
C SER A 165 -4.42 14.09 -1.97
N GLY A 166 -4.95 13.53 -0.87
CA GLY A 166 -5.99 12.50 -0.88
C GLY A 166 -5.49 11.07 -1.15
N LYS A 167 -4.23 10.77 -0.87
CA LYS A 167 -3.67 9.41 -0.97
C LYS A 167 -3.70 8.73 0.40
N LYS A 168 -4.13 7.47 0.45
CA LYS A 168 -4.05 6.64 1.66
C LYS A 168 -2.60 6.46 2.11
N MET A 169 -2.36 6.54 3.42
CA MET A 169 -1.02 6.52 3.99
C MET A 169 -0.62 5.11 4.48
N GLU A 170 -0.75 4.11 3.63
CA GLU A 170 -0.49 2.69 3.94
C GLU A 170 0.94 2.45 4.45
N ILE A 171 1.94 2.93 3.71
CA ILE A 171 3.36 2.74 4.05
C ILE A 171 3.76 3.47 5.32
N PRO A 172 3.44 4.76 5.51
CA PRO A 172 3.70 5.44 6.76
C PRO A 172 3.02 4.76 7.95
N LEU A 173 1.75 4.36 7.81
CA LEU A 173 1.03 3.66 8.85
C LEU A 173 1.69 2.32 9.21
N LYS A 174 2.05 1.52 8.21
CA LYS A 174 2.79 0.27 8.40
C LYS A 174 4.05 0.46 9.27
N LYS A 175 4.86 1.48 8.96
CA LYS A 175 6.07 1.81 9.71
C LYS A 175 5.78 2.16 11.16
N ILE A 176 4.72 2.96 11.41
CA ILE A 176 4.31 3.32 12.77
C ILE A 176 3.83 2.10 13.55
N LEU A 177 3.02 1.24 12.93
CA LEU A 177 2.52 0.02 13.56
C LEU A 177 3.66 -0.97 13.88
N LEU A 178 4.73 -0.98 13.08
CA LEU A 178 5.96 -1.72 13.33
C LEU A 178 6.91 -1.05 14.33
N GLY A 179 6.49 0.04 14.99
CA GLY A 179 7.21 0.64 16.11
C GLY A 179 8.06 1.87 15.80
N GLN A 180 8.10 2.33 14.54
CA GLN A 180 8.80 3.57 14.24
C GLN A 180 8.09 4.79 14.87
N ASN A 181 8.88 5.82 15.19
CA ASN A 181 8.34 7.05 15.79
C ASN A 181 7.50 7.80 14.74
N VAL A 182 6.31 8.28 15.15
CA VAL A 182 5.39 9.02 14.28
C VAL A 182 6.07 10.23 13.63
N ASN A 183 6.85 11.00 14.41
CA ASN A 183 7.48 12.22 13.91
C ASN A 183 8.59 11.97 12.88
N ASP A 184 9.18 10.76 12.87
CA ASP A 184 10.21 10.38 11.90
C ASP A 184 9.60 9.87 10.58
N VAL A 185 8.35 9.38 10.65
CA VAL A 185 7.65 8.77 9.52
C VAL A 185 6.71 9.75 8.84
N ILE A 186 6.02 10.58 9.62
CA ILE A 186 4.95 11.47 9.16
C ILE A 186 5.21 12.90 9.58
N SER A 187 5.23 13.81 8.61
CA SER A 187 5.07 15.23 8.88
C SER A 187 3.58 15.53 9.12
N LYS A 188 3.22 16.05 10.29
CA LYS A 188 1.83 16.42 10.61
C LYS A 188 1.24 17.40 9.59
N GLY A 189 2.05 18.30 9.03
CA GLY A 189 1.64 19.23 7.98
C GLY A 189 1.37 18.58 6.60
N ALA A 190 1.70 17.29 6.41
CA ALA A 190 1.42 16.56 5.17
C ALA A 190 0.13 15.73 5.22
N MET A 191 -0.55 15.68 6.37
CA MET A 191 -1.77 14.92 6.59
C MET A 191 -3.01 15.79 6.53
N ARG A 192 -4.11 15.22 5.99
CA ARG A 192 -5.44 15.84 6.03
C ARG A 192 -6.06 15.75 7.43
N ASN A 193 -5.85 14.63 8.12
CA ASN A 193 -6.49 14.25 9.38
C ASN A 193 -5.48 13.65 10.37
N PRO A 194 -4.51 14.47 10.87
CA PRO A 194 -3.40 13.96 11.69
C PRO A 194 -3.85 13.37 13.04
N GLU A 195 -5.02 13.76 13.56
CA GLU A 195 -5.60 13.28 14.82
C GLU A 195 -5.95 11.80 14.79
N CYS A 196 -6.22 11.22 13.60
CA CYS A 196 -6.59 9.81 13.49
C CYS A 196 -5.46 8.84 13.88
N ILE A 197 -4.21 9.29 13.91
CA ILE A 197 -3.04 8.45 14.23
C ILE A 197 -3.11 7.89 15.66
N ASP A 198 -3.75 8.62 16.57
CA ASP A 198 -3.85 8.20 17.98
C ASP A 198 -4.61 6.87 18.12
N ASP A 199 -5.66 6.63 17.33
CA ASP A 199 -6.39 5.36 17.32
C ASP A 199 -5.47 4.18 16.97
N TYR A 200 -4.62 4.36 15.97
CA TYR A 200 -3.67 3.33 15.53
C TYR A 200 -2.58 3.07 16.56
N LEU A 201 -2.16 4.10 17.32
CA LEU A 201 -1.21 3.93 18.42
C LEU A 201 -1.83 3.15 19.57
N VAL A 202 -3.11 3.36 19.87
CA VAL A 202 -3.85 2.57 20.86
C VAL A 202 -3.88 1.10 20.42
N ILE A 203 -4.29 0.82 19.19
CA ILE A 203 -4.33 -0.55 18.66
C ILE A 203 -2.96 -1.20 18.66
N ARG A 204 -1.91 -0.50 18.23
CA ARG A 204 -0.54 -0.99 18.29
C ARG A 204 -0.15 -1.41 19.72
N ASN A 205 -0.41 -0.55 20.69
CA ASN A 205 0.01 -0.78 22.07
C ASN A 205 -0.78 -1.90 22.76
N GLN A 206 -2.06 -2.03 22.44
CA GLN A 206 -2.94 -3.01 23.10
C GLN A 206 -2.89 -4.40 22.45
N TYR A 207 -2.78 -4.47 21.12
CA TYR A 207 -2.96 -5.71 20.39
C TYR A 207 -1.73 -6.18 19.60
N LEU A 208 -0.96 -5.25 19.04
CA LEU A 208 0.10 -5.64 18.10
C LEU A 208 1.43 -5.89 18.81
N LYS A 209 1.74 -5.21 19.91
CA LYS A 209 2.96 -5.49 20.70
C LYS A 209 3.02 -6.91 21.25
N SER A 210 1.88 -7.52 21.51
CA SER A 210 1.80 -8.92 21.98
C SER A 210 2.03 -9.95 20.88
N LEU A 211 2.10 -9.53 19.61
CA LEU A 211 2.35 -10.41 18.47
C LEU A 211 3.84 -10.51 18.12
N ASP A 212 4.68 -9.68 18.72
CA ASP A 212 6.15 -9.66 18.55
C ASP A 212 6.88 -10.70 19.42
N LEU A 213 6.16 -11.54 20.14
CA LEU A 213 6.72 -12.55 21.06
C LEU A 213 6.80 -13.94 20.45
#